data_cc2b3d1d855a1fa18554405357d3cf8d
#
_entry.id   cc2b3d1d855a1fa18554405357d3cf8d
#
_cell.length_a   1.000
_cell.length_b   1.000
_cell.length_c   1.000
_cell.angle_alpha   90.00
_cell.angle_beta   90.00
_cell.angle_gamma   90.00
#
_symmetry.space_group_name_H-M   'P 1'
#
loop_
_entity.id
_entity.type
_entity.pdbx_description
1 polymer ?
#
loop_
_entity_poly.entity_id
_entity_poly.type
_entity_poly.pdbx_seq_one_letter_code
_entity_poly.pdbx_strand_id
1 'polypeptide(L)'
;MRKFLKILALTFLGAVTITSCSDDSDGIPGWPWNDNSTEKPEEPDVTEAKPRYIWIDAAANFPDYANNKENIAKDMAKIKAAGFTDIIVDVRPTTGDVLFNTDVVDQVKRMDVWGNSGYSYYERTETWDYLQAFIDEARKQELKVNASINTFVGGYL
;
A
#
# COMPACT_ATOMS: atom_id res chain seq x y z
N MET A 1 31.55 35.34 42.05
CA MET A 1 32.55 34.93 41.00
C MET A 1 31.90 33.88 40.13
N ARG A 2 31.42 34.24 38.96
CA ARG A 2 30.74 33.35 38.01
C ARG A 2 31.76 32.89 36.96
N LYS A 3 32.06 31.60 36.92
CA LYS A 3 32.91 31.00 35.90
C LYS A 3 32.07 30.64 34.67
N PHE A 4 32.30 31.33 33.57
CA PHE A 4 31.72 31.00 32.28
C PHE A 4 32.43 29.77 31.70
N LEU A 5 31.70 28.68 31.53
CA LEU A 5 32.16 27.50 30.82
C LEU A 5 31.86 27.71 29.33
N LYS A 6 32.87 27.92 28.52
CA LYS A 6 32.77 27.97 27.07
C LYS A 6 32.65 26.56 26.52
N ILE A 7 31.50 26.17 26.07
CA ILE A 7 31.29 24.92 25.31
C ILE A 7 31.67 25.20 23.85
N LEU A 8 32.78 24.59 23.42
CA LEU A 8 33.24 24.60 22.05
C LEU A 8 32.40 23.55 21.27
N ALA A 9 31.44 24.02 20.46
CA ALA A 9 30.69 23.15 19.54
C ALA A 9 31.58 22.82 18.33
N LEU A 10 32.09 21.59 18.30
CA LEU A 10 32.81 21.04 17.15
C LEU A 10 31.79 20.51 16.16
N THR A 11 31.46 21.28 15.13
CA THR A 11 30.63 20.85 14.01
C THR A 11 31.46 19.94 13.10
N PHE A 12 31.23 18.65 13.23
CA PHE A 12 31.76 17.67 12.27
C PHE A 12 30.86 17.68 11.02
N LEU A 13 31.30 18.38 9.99
CA LEU A 13 30.67 18.36 8.67
C LEU A 13 31.16 17.10 7.95
N GLY A 14 30.52 15.97 8.23
CA GLY A 14 30.73 14.72 7.50
C GLY A 14 30.06 14.81 6.13
N ALA A 15 30.81 15.07 5.08
CA ALA A 15 30.35 14.88 3.72
C ALA A 15 30.19 13.38 3.45
N VAL A 16 28.95 12.89 3.50
CA VAL A 16 28.61 11.56 3.01
C VAL A 16 28.56 11.65 1.49
N THR A 17 29.64 11.29 0.83
CA THR A 17 29.64 11.03 -0.61
C THR A 17 28.91 9.71 -0.84
N ILE A 18 27.65 9.78 -1.22
CA ILE A 18 26.92 8.65 -1.80
C ILE A 18 27.54 8.43 -3.18
N THR A 19 28.49 7.50 -3.27
CA THR A 19 28.89 6.93 -4.56
C THR A 19 27.69 6.13 -5.04
N SER A 20 26.91 6.77 -5.92
CA SER A 20 25.99 6.08 -6.81
C SER A 20 26.82 5.03 -7.54
N CYS A 21 26.43 3.75 -7.44
CA CYS A 21 26.96 2.73 -8.34
C CYS A 21 26.75 3.22 -9.76
N SER A 22 27.85 3.53 -10.45
CA SER A 22 27.82 3.68 -11.90
C SER A 22 27.42 2.33 -12.44
N ASP A 23 26.37 2.33 -13.22
CA ASP A 23 25.88 1.18 -13.96
C ASP A 23 26.91 0.87 -15.06
N ASP A 24 27.96 0.16 -14.68
CA ASP A 24 28.83 -0.50 -15.64
C ASP A 24 28.07 -1.73 -16.15
N SER A 25 27.09 -1.50 -17.00
CA SER A 25 26.42 -2.55 -17.77
C SER A 25 27.38 -3.05 -18.85
N ASP A 26 28.43 -3.75 -18.45
CA ASP A 26 29.11 -4.68 -19.34
C ASP A 26 28.14 -5.81 -19.64
N GLY A 27 27.27 -5.57 -20.65
CA GLY A 27 26.27 -6.52 -21.07
C GLY A 27 26.92 -7.87 -21.37
N ILE A 28 26.39 -8.93 -20.81
CA ILE A 28 26.84 -10.28 -21.07
C ILE A 28 26.67 -10.55 -22.58
N PRO A 29 27.76 -10.80 -23.33
CA PRO A 29 27.65 -11.03 -24.75
C PRO A 29 26.72 -12.22 -25.07
N GLY A 30 25.72 -12.00 -25.89
CA GLY A 30 24.76 -13.02 -26.30
C GLY A 30 23.46 -13.07 -25.52
N TRP A 31 23.21 -12.12 -24.56
CA TRP A 31 21.93 -12.02 -23.90
C TRP A 31 20.93 -11.28 -24.81
N PRO A 32 19.71 -11.82 -25.04
CA PRO A 32 18.76 -11.27 -26.02
C PRO A 32 18.23 -9.86 -25.71
N TRP A 33 18.53 -9.30 -24.53
CA TRP A 33 18.12 -7.98 -24.12
C TRP A 33 19.21 -6.91 -24.23
N ASN A 34 20.34 -7.22 -24.87
CA ASN A 34 21.37 -6.23 -25.16
C ASN A 34 20.96 -5.39 -26.38
N ASP A 35 19.93 -4.61 -26.20
CA ASP A 35 19.51 -3.64 -27.21
C ASP A 35 20.34 -2.36 -27.03
N ASN A 36 21.31 -2.20 -27.92
CA ASN A 36 22.08 -0.95 -28.06
C ASN A 36 21.26 0.16 -28.68
N SER A 37 19.92 0.14 -28.55
CA SER A 37 19.10 1.27 -28.92
C SER A 37 19.42 2.43 -27.96
N THR A 38 20.06 3.43 -28.47
CA THR A 38 20.34 4.71 -27.80
C THR A 38 19.07 5.57 -27.63
N GLU A 39 17.91 4.99 -27.74
CA GLU A 39 16.65 5.63 -27.35
C GLU A 39 16.60 5.67 -25.84
N LYS A 40 17.08 6.77 -25.28
CA LYS A 40 16.78 7.12 -23.90
C LYS A 40 15.27 7.03 -23.74
N PRO A 41 14.75 6.23 -22.75
CA PRO A 41 13.32 6.25 -22.48
C PRO A 41 12.87 7.69 -22.33
N GLU A 42 11.87 8.11 -23.08
CA GLU A 42 11.27 9.43 -22.88
C GLU A 42 10.87 9.50 -21.41
N GLU A 43 11.48 10.42 -20.67
CA GLU A 43 11.02 10.72 -19.32
C GLU A 43 9.56 11.12 -19.47
N PRO A 44 8.63 10.46 -18.75
CA PRO A 44 7.22 10.82 -18.82
C PRO A 44 7.10 12.31 -18.49
N ASP A 45 6.34 13.03 -19.27
CA ASP A 45 6.09 14.46 -19.08
C ASP A 45 5.63 14.69 -17.63
N VAL A 46 6.50 15.30 -16.82
CA VAL A 46 6.33 15.46 -15.36
C VAL A 46 5.24 16.50 -15.01
N THR A 47 4.34 16.81 -15.91
CA THR A 47 3.21 17.73 -15.64
C THR A 47 2.08 17.09 -14.85
N GLU A 48 1.97 15.77 -14.80
CA GLU A 48 1.01 15.10 -13.94
C GLU A 48 1.57 14.92 -12.52
N ALA A 49 0.80 15.38 -11.54
CA ALA A 49 1.14 15.15 -10.13
C ALA A 49 1.27 13.66 -9.85
N LYS A 50 2.41 13.25 -9.28
CA LYS A 50 2.67 11.84 -8.97
C LYS A 50 1.55 11.27 -8.10
N PRO A 51 1.01 10.07 -8.42
CA PRO A 51 -0.02 9.45 -7.61
C PRO A 51 0.51 9.13 -6.21
N ARG A 52 -0.36 9.29 -5.22
CA ARG A 52 -0.10 8.97 -3.82
C ARG A 52 -1.04 7.87 -3.39
N TYR A 53 -0.46 6.73 -3.04
CA TYR A 53 -1.20 5.53 -2.68
C TYR A 53 -1.30 5.35 -1.17
N ILE A 54 -2.43 4.82 -0.70
CA ILE A 54 -2.57 4.26 0.64
C ILE A 54 -3.08 2.82 0.52
N TRP A 55 -2.52 1.95 1.35
CA TRP A 55 -2.88 0.53 1.38
C TRP A 55 -3.92 0.27 2.46
N ILE A 56 -4.97 -0.47 2.10
CA ILE A 56 -5.99 -0.99 3.01
C ILE A 56 -5.73 -2.49 3.15
N ASP A 57 -5.10 -2.87 4.25
CA ASP A 57 -4.75 -4.27 4.53
C ASP A 57 -5.98 -5.07 4.94
N ALA A 58 -6.14 -6.28 4.38
CA ALA A 58 -7.32 -7.10 4.63
C ALA A 58 -7.42 -7.57 6.08
N ALA A 59 -6.30 -7.87 6.75
CA ALA A 59 -6.31 -8.37 8.12
C ALA A 59 -6.32 -7.21 9.13
N ALA A 60 -5.41 -6.25 8.98
CA ALA A 60 -5.26 -5.15 9.93
C ALA A 60 -6.50 -4.24 9.98
N ASN A 61 -7.13 -3.99 8.82
CA ASN A 61 -8.30 -3.09 8.73
C ASN A 61 -9.64 -3.83 8.74
N PHE A 62 -9.66 -5.16 8.78
CA PHE A 62 -10.90 -5.92 8.77
C PHE A 62 -11.87 -5.56 9.91
N PRO A 63 -11.44 -5.41 11.15
CA PRO A 63 -12.34 -5.02 12.24
C PRO A 63 -13.02 -3.67 12.04
N ASP A 64 -12.35 -2.77 11.33
CA ASP A 64 -12.88 -1.41 11.10
C ASP A 64 -13.96 -1.39 10.03
N TYR A 65 -13.86 -2.25 9.01
CA TYR A 65 -14.66 -2.14 7.81
C TYR A 65 -15.61 -3.32 7.54
N ALA A 66 -15.29 -4.52 8.03
CA ALA A 66 -16.02 -5.75 7.65
C ALA A 66 -17.54 -5.67 7.90
N ASN A 67 -17.95 -4.96 8.95
CA ASN A 67 -19.35 -4.82 9.35
C ASN A 67 -19.82 -3.35 9.42
N ASN A 68 -19.06 -2.41 8.85
CA ASN A 68 -19.37 -0.99 8.99
C ASN A 68 -19.01 -0.16 7.74
N LYS A 69 -20.00 0.06 6.88
CA LYS A 69 -19.85 0.90 5.68
C LYS A 69 -19.57 2.38 6.00
N GLU A 70 -20.09 2.87 7.10
CA GLU A 70 -19.93 4.27 7.50
C GLU A 70 -18.46 4.58 7.81
N ASN A 71 -17.72 3.61 8.34
CA ASN A 71 -16.28 3.74 8.54
C ASN A 71 -15.54 3.87 7.21
N ILE A 72 -15.94 3.09 6.19
CA ILE A 72 -15.37 3.21 4.85
C ILE A 72 -15.58 4.62 4.32
N ALA A 73 -16.82 5.12 4.34
CA ALA A 73 -17.15 6.47 3.87
C ALA A 73 -16.34 7.56 4.59
N LYS A 74 -16.26 7.49 5.91
CA LYS A 74 -15.52 8.42 6.76
C LYS A 74 -14.01 8.44 6.44
N ASP A 75 -13.44 7.25 6.24
CA ASP A 75 -12.01 7.15 6.03
C ASP A 75 -11.61 7.48 4.59
N MET A 76 -12.46 7.21 3.60
CA MET A 76 -12.24 7.72 2.23
C MET A 76 -12.17 9.25 2.20
N ALA A 77 -13.04 9.92 2.93
CA ALA A 77 -13.00 11.38 3.04
C ALA A 77 -11.70 11.88 3.71
N LYS A 78 -11.21 11.22 4.77
CA LYS A 78 -9.94 11.56 5.41
C LYS A 78 -8.74 11.31 4.50
N ILE A 79 -8.73 10.19 3.79
CA ILE A 79 -7.68 9.82 2.83
C ILE A 79 -7.57 10.91 1.75
N LYS A 80 -8.69 11.33 1.19
CA LYS A 80 -8.71 12.44 0.22
C LYS A 80 -8.20 13.75 0.83
N ALA A 81 -8.68 14.11 2.02
CA ALA A 81 -8.26 15.32 2.73
C ALA A 81 -6.75 15.32 3.05
N ALA A 82 -6.16 14.15 3.30
CA ALA A 82 -4.71 13.96 3.48
C ALA A 82 -3.93 14.05 2.16
N GLY A 83 -4.62 14.16 1.02
CA GLY A 83 -4.06 14.37 -0.31
C GLY A 83 -3.63 13.10 -1.02
N PHE A 84 -4.10 11.94 -0.62
CA PHE A 84 -3.95 10.71 -1.41
C PHE A 84 -4.82 10.79 -2.66
N THR A 85 -4.37 10.13 -3.72
CA THR A 85 -5.07 10.07 -5.02
C THR A 85 -5.62 8.69 -5.29
N ASP A 86 -5.01 7.68 -4.68
CA ASP A 86 -5.28 6.28 -4.96
C ASP A 86 -5.34 5.48 -3.67
N ILE A 87 -6.21 4.48 -3.63
CA ILE A 87 -6.23 3.44 -2.60
C ILE A 87 -5.90 2.09 -3.21
N ILE A 88 -5.23 1.23 -2.44
CA ILE A 88 -5.02 -0.16 -2.77
C ILE A 88 -5.78 -0.98 -1.73
N VAL A 89 -6.80 -1.70 -2.14
CA VAL A 89 -7.62 -2.55 -1.26
C VAL A 89 -7.19 -3.99 -1.43
N ASP A 90 -6.72 -4.63 -0.37
CA ASP A 90 -6.44 -6.05 -0.38
C ASP A 90 -7.75 -6.83 -0.30
N VAL A 91 -8.08 -7.54 -1.37
CA VAL A 91 -9.37 -8.23 -1.51
C VAL A 91 -9.27 -9.74 -1.55
N ARG A 92 -8.06 -10.28 -1.55
CA ARG A 92 -7.81 -11.72 -1.42
C ARG A 92 -6.67 -11.96 -0.44
N PRO A 93 -6.99 -12.05 0.85
CA PRO A 93 -6.00 -12.26 1.91
C PRO A 93 -5.39 -13.67 1.85
N THR A 94 -4.58 -13.99 2.85
CA THR A 94 -3.82 -15.23 2.92
C THR A 94 -4.68 -16.50 3.06
N THR A 95 -5.95 -16.38 3.40
CA THR A 95 -6.88 -17.52 3.49
C THR A 95 -7.28 -18.10 2.13
N GLY A 96 -7.12 -17.32 1.07
CA GLY A 96 -7.56 -17.73 -0.28
C GLY A 96 -8.98 -17.30 -0.63
N ASP A 97 -9.83 -17.05 0.38
CA ASP A 97 -11.16 -16.47 0.24
C ASP A 97 -11.08 -15.01 -0.21
N VAL A 98 -12.19 -14.45 -0.66
CA VAL A 98 -12.21 -13.10 -1.22
C VAL A 98 -13.16 -12.16 -0.47
N LEU A 99 -12.92 -10.85 -0.62
CA LEU A 99 -13.71 -9.77 -0.04
C LEU A 99 -14.59 -9.06 -1.09
N PHE A 100 -15.07 -9.81 -2.07
CA PHE A 100 -16.01 -9.33 -3.08
C PHE A 100 -16.99 -10.43 -3.47
N ASN A 101 -18.13 -10.06 -4.03
CA ASN A 101 -19.14 -11.02 -4.43
C ASN A 101 -18.71 -11.79 -5.68
N THR A 102 -18.69 -13.11 -5.58
CA THR A 102 -18.38 -14.04 -6.66
C THR A 102 -19.00 -15.41 -6.37
N ASP A 103 -19.16 -16.21 -7.40
CA ASP A 103 -19.61 -17.61 -7.35
C ASP A 103 -18.46 -18.61 -7.56
N VAL A 104 -17.23 -18.13 -7.70
CA VAL A 104 -16.05 -18.96 -8.01
C VAL A 104 -15.33 -19.42 -6.74
N VAL A 105 -15.24 -18.57 -5.73
CA VAL A 105 -14.57 -18.83 -4.46
C VAL A 105 -15.41 -18.31 -3.29
N ASP A 106 -15.18 -18.87 -2.10
CA ASP A 106 -15.86 -18.42 -0.89
C ASP A 106 -15.47 -17.00 -0.49
N GLN A 107 -16.41 -16.31 0.16
CA GLN A 107 -16.14 -15.02 0.76
C GLN A 107 -15.54 -15.16 2.14
N VAL A 108 -14.65 -14.25 2.50
CA VAL A 108 -14.11 -14.14 3.85
C VAL A 108 -15.24 -13.92 4.85
N LYS A 109 -15.44 -14.90 5.72
CA LYS A 109 -16.40 -14.84 6.85
C LYS A 109 -15.74 -14.47 8.15
N ARG A 110 -14.44 -14.70 8.25
CA ARG A 110 -13.65 -14.50 9.46
C ARG A 110 -12.22 -14.13 9.08
N MET A 111 -11.63 -13.25 9.84
CA MET A 111 -10.23 -12.87 9.71
C MET A 111 -9.55 -12.96 11.06
N ASP A 112 -8.38 -13.57 11.08
CA ASP A 112 -7.52 -13.55 12.23
C ASP A 112 -6.86 -12.16 12.35
N VAL A 113 -6.93 -11.59 13.54
CA VAL A 113 -6.45 -10.24 13.81
C VAL A 113 -5.54 -10.23 15.03
N TRP A 114 -4.52 -9.38 14.97
CA TRP A 114 -3.62 -9.17 16.09
C TRP A 114 -3.97 -7.85 16.79
N GLY A 115 -4.37 -7.93 18.04
CA GLY A 115 -4.72 -6.75 18.84
C GLY A 115 -3.89 -6.64 20.11
N ASN A 116 -4.20 -5.65 20.93
CA ASN A 116 -3.50 -5.40 22.20
C ASN A 116 -3.59 -6.58 23.20
N SER A 117 -4.63 -7.41 23.07
CA SER A 117 -4.85 -8.62 23.90
C SER A 117 -4.23 -9.87 23.29
N GLY A 118 -3.47 -9.76 22.19
CA GLY A 118 -2.92 -10.86 21.45
C GLY A 118 -3.72 -11.26 20.23
N TYR A 119 -3.59 -12.54 19.85
CA TYR A 119 -4.25 -13.09 18.68
C TYR A 119 -5.73 -13.38 18.95
N SER A 120 -6.58 -12.95 18.03
CA SER A 120 -8.03 -13.19 18.07
C SER A 120 -8.58 -13.30 16.64
N TYR A 121 -9.89 -13.44 16.49
CA TYR A 121 -10.52 -13.38 15.19
C TYR A 121 -11.69 -12.39 15.21
N TYR A 122 -11.99 -11.87 14.04
CA TYR A 122 -13.13 -10.99 13.81
C TYR A 122 -14.06 -11.61 12.76
N GLU A 123 -15.36 -11.72 13.08
CA GLU A 123 -16.36 -12.28 12.18
C GLU A 123 -17.03 -11.18 11.36
N ARG A 124 -17.22 -11.47 10.07
CA ARG A 124 -18.05 -10.68 9.20
C ARG A 124 -19.46 -11.23 9.19
N THR A 125 -20.41 -10.41 9.60
CA THR A 125 -21.84 -10.74 9.63
C THR A 125 -22.62 -10.10 8.50
N GLU A 126 -22.06 -9.05 7.90
CA GLU A 126 -22.66 -8.31 6.82
C GLU A 126 -22.53 -9.03 5.47
N THR A 127 -23.54 -8.87 4.62
CA THR A 127 -23.63 -9.56 3.33
C THR A 127 -23.37 -8.66 2.11
N TRP A 128 -23.22 -7.35 2.31
CA TRP A 128 -22.91 -6.43 1.22
C TRP A 128 -21.51 -6.68 0.65
N ASP A 129 -21.30 -6.34 -0.62
CA ASP A 129 -20.00 -6.49 -1.27
C ASP A 129 -18.98 -5.51 -0.69
N TYR A 130 -17.93 -6.04 -0.08
CA TYR A 130 -16.89 -5.25 0.61
C TYR A 130 -16.12 -4.37 -0.39
N LEU A 131 -15.64 -4.95 -1.49
CA LEU A 131 -14.91 -4.18 -2.50
C LEU A 131 -15.81 -3.12 -3.16
N GLN A 132 -17.05 -3.48 -3.46
CA GLN A 132 -17.99 -2.52 -4.05
C GLN A 132 -18.23 -1.33 -3.13
N ALA A 133 -18.30 -1.55 -1.81
CA ALA A 133 -18.44 -0.46 -0.86
C ALA A 133 -17.24 0.51 -0.90
N PHE A 134 -16.00 0.00 -1.01
CA PHE A 134 -14.84 0.85 -1.21
C PHE A 134 -14.88 1.61 -2.54
N ILE A 135 -15.27 0.94 -3.62
CA ILE A 135 -15.41 1.58 -4.94
C ILE A 135 -16.41 2.74 -4.89
N ASP A 136 -17.57 2.50 -4.28
CA ASP A 136 -18.63 3.50 -4.21
C ASP A 136 -18.22 4.73 -3.38
N GLU A 137 -17.60 4.51 -2.23
CA GLU A 137 -17.17 5.61 -1.34
C GLU A 137 -15.92 6.33 -1.87
N ALA A 138 -14.97 5.61 -2.44
CA ALA A 138 -13.79 6.20 -3.06
C ALA A 138 -14.16 7.08 -4.28
N ARG A 139 -15.13 6.62 -5.09
CA ARG A 139 -15.62 7.38 -6.25
C ARG A 139 -16.23 8.73 -5.83
N LYS A 140 -16.97 8.78 -4.72
CA LYS A 140 -17.51 10.03 -4.19
C LYS A 140 -16.42 11.04 -3.81
N GLN A 141 -15.24 10.54 -3.47
CA GLN A 141 -14.07 11.34 -3.11
C GLN A 141 -13.09 11.52 -4.27
N GLU A 142 -13.42 11.07 -5.48
CA GLU A 142 -12.52 11.10 -6.64
C GLU A 142 -11.16 10.41 -6.35
N LEU A 143 -11.19 9.31 -5.61
CA LEU A 143 -10.05 8.43 -5.39
C LEU A 143 -10.09 7.28 -6.40
N LYS A 144 -8.94 6.91 -6.95
CA LYS A 144 -8.79 5.71 -7.77
C LYS A 144 -8.68 4.48 -6.88
N VAL A 145 -9.34 3.39 -7.28
CA VAL A 145 -9.31 2.12 -6.54
C VAL A 145 -8.50 1.09 -7.29
N ASN A 146 -7.53 0.50 -6.61
CA ASN A 146 -6.73 -0.62 -7.07
C ASN A 146 -7.02 -1.81 -6.16
N ALA A 147 -7.33 -2.97 -6.73
CA ALA A 147 -7.52 -4.19 -5.97
C ALA A 147 -6.21 -4.99 -5.92
N SER A 148 -5.81 -5.40 -4.72
CA SER A 148 -4.67 -6.29 -4.51
C SER A 148 -5.14 -7.73 -4.32
N ILE A 149 -4.46 -8.67 -4.95
CA ILE A 149 -4.76 -10.10 -4.92
C ILE A 149 -3.49 -10.89 -4.62
N ASN A 150 -3.51 -11.69 -3.57
CA ASN A 150 -2.46 -12.66 -3.29
C ASN A 150 -2.66 -13.89 -4.19
N THR A 151 -1.86 -14.04 -5.25
CA THR A 151 -2.12 -14.99 -6.34
C THR A 151 -1.86 -16.46 -5.99
N PHE A 152 -0.85 -16.75 -5.17
CA PHE A 152 -0.41 -18.14 -4.89
C PHE A 152 -0.78 -18.63 -3.50
N VAL A 153 -1.80 -18.07 -2.89
CA VAL A 153 -2.27 -18.51 -1.58
C VAL A 153 -3.27 -19.62 -1.74
N GLY A 154 -3.01 -20.76 -1.10
CA GLY A 154 -3.84 -21.97 -1.14
C GLY A 154 -4.74 -22.18 0.08
N GLY A 155 -4.81 -21.23 1.00
CA GLY A 155 -5.55 -21.38 2.26
C GLY A 155 -4.74 -22.09 3.35
N TYR A 156 -5.41 -22.41 4.45
CA TYR A 156 -4.84 -23.25 5.51
C TYR A 156 -5.10 -24.72 5.23
N LEU A 157 -4.10 -25.56 5.54
CA LEU A 157 -4.26 -27.02 5.58
C LEU A 157 -4.94 -27.43 6.87
#